data_9fa2fbdc326474205a5ea83bc4609194
#
_entry.id   9fa2fbdc326474205a5ea83bc4609194
#
_cell.length_a   1.000
_cell.length_b   1.000
_cell.length_c   1.000
_cell.angle_alpha   90.00
_cell.angle_beta   90.00
_cell.angle_gamma   90.00
#
_symmetry.space_group_name_H-M   'P 1'
#
loop_
_entity.id
_entity.type
_entity.pdbx_description
1 polymer ?
#
loop_
_entity_poly.entity_id
_entity_poly.type
_entity_poly.pdbx_seq_one_letter_code
_entity_poly.pdbx_strand_id
1 'polypeptide(L)'
;MTVDTVKPGFSTTTEALRLRTWRLGPGQPAMVIDQFTDEDFVCVVDDRADMHISSRDGRLYLGWFPGGRPGSEGEGWVLAVTGTATVPGYRVIFDTETPAQLVAAVVAEVIATSAPVRSH
;
A
#
# COMPACT_ATOMS: atom_id res chain seq x y z
N MET A 1 30.31 -18.62 17.77
CA MET A 1 29.94 -17.90 17.54
C MET A 1 29.48 -17.81 17.80
N THR A 2 29.69 -17.75 18.17
CA THR A 2 29.18 -17.27 18.12
C THR A 2 28.65 -16.96 18.43
N VAL A 3 28.88 -17.28 18.78
CA VAL A 3 28.36 -16.70 18.96
C VAL A 3 28.22 -16.29 19.36
N ASP A 4 28.50 -16.44 19.79
CA ASP A 4 28.35 -15.79 19.99
C ASP A 4 28.27 -15.33 20.35
N THR A 5 28.58 -15.75 21.01
CA THR A 5 28.57 -15.10 21.21
C THR A 5 28.53 -14.36 21.37
N VAL A 6 28.08 -14.77 22.40
CA VAL A 6 27.98 -13.56 22.35
C VAL A 6 28.88 -13.13 21.85
N LYS A 7 28.78 -12.68 21.43
CA LYS A 7 29.67 -12.19 20.70
C LYS A 7 29.75 -10.80 20.45
N PRO A 8 30.82 -10.29 20.19
CA PRO A 8 30.95 -8.89 19.86
C PRO A 8 30.08 -8.47 18.71
N GLY A 9 29.92 -9.34 17.75
CA GLY A 9 29.04 -9.05 16.62
C GLY A 9 27.60 -8.80 17.04
N PHE A 10 27.14 -9.49 18.04
CA PHE A 10 25.79 -9.32 18.54
C PHE A 10 25.60 -7.91 19.13
N SER A 11 26.55 -7.44 19.93
CA SER A 11 26.49 -6.09 20.50
C SER A 11 26.47 -5.02 19.42
N THR A 12 27.29 -5.19 18.41
CA THR A 12 27.35 -4.25 17.29
C THR A 12 26.03 -4.21 16.55
N THR A 13 25.39 -5.37 16.33
CA THR A 13 24.12 -5.45 15.67
C THR A 13 23.06 -4.73 16.48
N THR A 14 23.02 -4.94 17.79
CA THR A 14 22.06 -4.30 18.66
C THR A 14 22.21 -2.79 18.60
N GLU A 15 23.44 -2.31 18.61
CA GLU A 15 23.73 -0.90 18.55
C GLU A 15 23.29 -0.31 17.21
N ALA A 16 23.58 -1.02 16.14
CA ALA A 16 23.17 -0.59 14.81
C ALA A 16 21.65 -0.48 14.69
N LEU A 17 20.92 -1.43 15.30
CA LEU A 17 19.48 -1.40 15.30
C LEU A 17 18.93 -0.19 16.04
N ARG A 18 19.57 0.18 17.15
CA ARG A 18 19.16 1.34 17.91
C ARG A 18 19.32 2.63 17.13
N LEU A 19 20.33 2.69 16.26
CA LEU A 19 20.58 3.88 15.46
C LEU A 19 19.68 3.99 14.26
N ARG A 20 18.95 2.95 13.92
CA ARG A 20 18.03 3.00 12.80
C ARG A 20 16.78 3.78 13.18
N THR A 21 16.35 4.62 12.29
CA THR A 21 15.14 5.38 12.49
C THR A 21 13.90 4.59 12.10
N TRP A 22 14.07 3.53 11.29
CA TRP A 22 12.96 2.72 10.78
C TRP A 22 11.94 3.56 10.02
N ARG A 23 12.42 4.66 9.48
CA ARG A 23 11.54 5.64 8.91
C ARG A 23 11.82 5.80 7.42
N LEU A 24 10.79 5.63 6.63
CA LEU A 24 10.82 6.00 5.24
C LEU A 24 10.38 7.45 5.14
N GLY A 25 10.88 8.16 4.15
CA GLY A 25 10.36 9.48 3.88
C GLY A 25 8.89 9.39 3.48
N PRO A 26 8.17 10.50 3.52
CA PRO A 26 6.73 10.48 3.23
C PRO A 26 6.42 10.00 1.82
N GLY A 27 7.37 10.11 0.91
CA GLY A 27 7.14 9.73 -0.47
C GLY A 27 6.20 10.68 -1.18
N GLN A 28 5.86 10.31 -2.40
CA GLN A 28 4.93 11.09 -3.22
C GLN A 28 3.72 10.23 -3.52
N PRO A 29 2.50 10.74 -3.34
CA PRO A 29 1.30 9.98 -3.69
C PRO A 29 1.30 9.49 -5.14
N ALA A 30 1.99 10.21 -6.03
CA ALA A 30 2.07 9.81 -7.42
C ALA A 30 2.69 8.42 -7.59
N MET A 31 3.58 8.01 -6.69
CA MET A 31 4.19 6.67 -6.81
C MET A 31 3.16 5.56 -6.58
N VAL A 32 2.03 5.88 -5.95
CA VAL A 32 0.91 4.96 -5.81
C VAL A 32 -0.02 5.12 -7.01
N ILE A 33 -0.45 6.34 -7.26
CA ILE A 33 -1.51 6.65 -8.22
C ILE A 33 -1.09 6.34 -9.64
N ASP A 34 0.17 6.59 -9.99
CA ASP A 34 0.66 6.41 -11.36
C ASP A 34 0.74 4.94 -11.76
N GLN A 35 0.53 4.01 -10.83
CA GLN A 35 0.50 2.59 -11.16
C GLN A 35 -0.82 2.18 -11.83
N PHE A 36 -1.84 3.02 -11.74
CA PHE A 36 -3.17 2.73 -12.26
C PHE A 36 -3.31 3.34 -13.65
N THR A 37 -3.38 2.49 -14.67
CA THR A 37 -3.44 2.95 -16.06
C THR A 37 -4.86 3.33 -16.45
N ASP A 38 -4.99 4.28 -17.37
CA ASP A 38 -6.30 4.74 -17.83
C ASP A 38 -7.06 3.65 -18.57
N GLU A 39 -6.36 2.67 -19.11
CA GLU A 39 -7.01 1.58 -19.84
C GLU A 39 -7.84 0.70 -18.94
N ASP A 40 -7.32 0.42 -17.74
CA ASP A 40 -7.93 -0.55 -16.86
C ASP A 40 -8.65 0.07 -15.66
N PHE A 41 -8.42 1.36 -15.42
CA PHE A 41 -8.93 2.01 -14.21
C PHE A 41 -9.57 3.35 -14.52
N VAL A 42 -10.54 3.72 -13.68
CA VAL A 42 -11.21 5.02 -13.74
C VAL A 42 -10.87 5.76 -12.45
N CYS A 43 -10.49 7.03 -12.59
CA CYS A 43 -10.13 7.86 -11.45
C CYS A 43 -11.13 9.02 -11.33
N VAL A 44 -11.64 9.23 -10.12
CA VAL A 44 -12.57 10.32 -9.85
C VAL A 44 -12.03 11.08 -8.63
N VAL A 45 -12.03 12.42 -8.72
CA VAL A 45 -11.70 13.27 -7.58
C VAL A 45 -13.00 13.93 -7.14
N ASP A 46 -13.36 13.77 -5.87
CA ASP A 46 -14.62 14.28 -5.37
C ASP A 46 -14.49 15.72 -4.86
N ASP A 47 -15.60 16.26 -4.32
CA ASP A 47 -15.65 17.66 -3.87
C ASP A 47 -14.71 17.94 -2.71
N ARG A 48 -14.30 16.91 -1.98
CA ARG A 48 -13.36 17.03 -0.86
C ARG A 48 -11.91 16.89 -1.32
N ALA A 49 -11.70 16.73 -2.61
CA ALA A 49 -10.39 16.45 -3.19
C ALA A 49 -9.86 15.06 -2.81
N ASP A 50 -10.73 14.17 -2.36
CA ASP A 50 -10.36 12.77 -2.16
C ASP A 50 -10.41 12.07 -3.51
N MET A 51 -9.50 11.12 -3.70
CA MET A 51 -9.36 10.45 -4.99
C MET A 51 -9.87 9.02 -4.91
N HIS A 52 -10.62 8.61 -5.90
CA HIS A 52 -11.21 7.28 -5.96
C HIS A 52 -10.84 6.63 -7.28
N ILE A 53 -10.13 5.53 -7.22
CA ILE A 53 -9.71 4.78 -8.40
C ILE A 53 -10.40 3.43 -8.36
N SER A 54 -11.03 3.05 -9.45
CA SER A 54 -11.73 1.77 -9.55
C SER A 54 -11.31 1.06 -10.82
N SER A 55 -11.12 -0.25 -10.74
CA SER A 55 -10.92 -1.02 -11.95
C SER A 55 -12.21 -1.05 -12.75
N ARG A 56 -12.09 -1.18 -14.07
CA ARG A 56 -13.26 -1.12 -14.92
C ARG A 56 -14.17 -2.32 -14.72
N ASP A 57 -13.65 -3.42 -14.20
CA ASP A 57 -14.49 -4.57 -13.86
C ASP A 57 -15.13 -4.42 -12.47
N GLY A 58 -14.85 -3.33 -11.76
CA GLY A 58 -15.49 -3.04 -10.49
C GLY A 58 -14.95 -3.83 -9.31
N ARG A 59 -13.88 -4.59 -9.49
CA ARG A 59 -13.40 -5.48 -8.42
C ARG A 59 -12.33 -4.87 -7.54
N LEU A 60 -11.54 -3.91 -8.05
CA LEU A 60 -10.49 -3.27 -7.27
C LEU A 60 -10.82 -1.81 -7.06
N TYR A 61 -10.66 -1.35 -5.83
CA TYR A 61 -10.87 0.05 -5.48
C TYR A 61 -9.69 0.55 -4.67
N LEU A 62 -9.20 1.74 -4.98
CA LEU A 62 -8.25 2.45 -4.13
C LEU A 62 -8.81 3.85 -3.84
N GLY A 63 -8.92 4.18 -2.57
CA GLY A 63 -9.28 5.54 -2.14
C GLY A 63 -8.09 6.21 -1.51
N TRP A 64 -7.87 7.48 -1.86
CA TRP A 64 -6.84 8.29 -1.21
C TRP A 64 -7.53 9.48 -0.54
N PHE A 65 -7.35 9.59 0.77
CA PHE A 65 -8.00 10.59 1.60
C PHE A 65 -6.91 11.38 2.34
N PRO A 66 -6.38 12.45 1.70
CA PRO A 66 -5.27 13.20 2.31
C PRO A 66 -5.58 13.73 3.71
N GLY A 67 -6.83 14.08 3.97
CA GLY A 67 -7.25 14.58 5.28
C GLY A 67 -7.93 13.53 6.14
N GLY A 68 -7.88 12.26 5.71
CA GLY A 68 -8.57 11.18 6.40
C GLY A 68 -9.95 10.93 5.82
N ARG A 69 -10.34 9.65 5.71
CA ARG A 69 -11.64 9.29 5.16
C ARG A 69 -12.74 9.76 6.12
N PRO A 70 -13.80 10.41 5.61
CA PRO A 70 -14.87 10.89 6.47
C PRO A 70 -15.47 9.77 7.32
N GLY A 71 -15.65 10.04 8.60
CA GLY A 71 -16.20 9.07 9.54
C GLY A 71 -15.20 8.04 10.03
N SER A 72 -13.94 8.13 9.64
CA SER A 72 -12.91 7.21 10.09
C SER A 72 -11.98 7.93 11.06
N GLU A 73 -11.06 7.16 11.67
CA GLU A 73 -10.06 7.71 12.56
C GLU A 73 -8.71 7.71 11.86
N GLY A 74 -8.60 8.53 10.81
CA GLY A 74 -7.33 8.74 10.15
C GLY A 74 -7.00 7.77 9.04
N GLU A 75 -8.02 7.16 8.43
CA GLU A 75 -7.78 6.30 7.26
C GLU A 75 -7.36 7.17 6.08
N GLY A 76 -6.14 6.98 5.60
CA GLY A 76 -5.59 7.78 4.50
C GLY A 76 -5.67 7.09 3.15
N TRP A 77 -5.54 5.76 3.15
CA TRP A 77 -5.63 4.97 1.92
C TRP A 77 -6.47 3.74 2.22
N VAL A 78 -7.35 3.42 1.32
CA VAL A 78 -8.17 2.20 1.43
C VAL A 78 -8.04 1.44 0.13
N LEU A 79 -7.54 0.22 0.22
CA LEU A 79 -7.44 -0.69 -0.92
C LEU A 79 -8.42 -1.83 -0.69
N ALA A 80 -9.31 -2.04 -1.62
CA ALA A 80 -10.32 -3.08 -1.46
C ALA A 80 -10.43 -3.91 -2.73
N VAL A 81 -10.52 -5.21 -2.56
CA VAL A 81 -10.72 -6.14 -3.67
C VAL A 81 -11.97 -6.94 -3.38
N THR A 82 -12.93 -6.87 -4.29
CA THR A 82 -14.18 -7.62 -4.16
C THR A 82 -13.93 -9.09 -4.49
N GLY A 83 -14.44 -9.97 -3.66
CA GLY A 83 -14.31 -11.39 -3.88
C GLY A 83 -15.22 -11.90 -4.98
N THR A 84 -14.99 -13.14 -5.36
CA THR A 84 -15.85 -13.87 -6.29
C THR A 84 -16.47 -15.05 -5.55
N ALA A 85 -17.21 -15.87 -6.25
CA ALA A 85 -17.79 -17.07 -5.65
C ALA A 85 -16.72 -18.02 -5.10
N THR A 86 -15.51 -17.99 -5.67
CA THR A 86 -14.46 -18.94 -5.30
C THR A 86 -13.24 -18.29 -4.66
N VAL A 87 -13.11 -16.97 -4.77
CA VAL A 87 -11.95 -16.25 -4.23
C VAL A 87 -12.43 -15.18 -3.26
N PRO A 88 -12.00 -15.21 -2.00
CA PRO A 88 -12.44 -14.19 -1.05
C PRO A 88 -11.88 -12.83 -1.40
N GLY A 89 -12.66 -11.80 -1.10
CA GLY A 89 -12.19 -10.44 -1.21
C GLY A 89 -11.41 -10.04 0.03
N TYR A 90 -10.83 -8.84 0.00
CA TYR A 90 -10.11 -8.34 1.15
C TYR A 90 -10.02 -6.82 1.10
N ARG A 91 -9.53 -6.26 2.18
CA ARG A 91 -9.43 -4.82 2.34
C ARG A 91 -8.20 -4.51 3.16
N VAL A 92 -7.45 -3.51 2.73
CA VAL A 92 -6.26 -3.04 3.44
C VAL A 92 -6.40 -1.55 3.68
N ILE A 93 -6.15 -1.12 4.89
CA ILE A 93 -6.29 0.29 5.27
C ILE A 93 -4.95 0.79 5.75
N PHE A 94 -4.55 1.97 5.27
CA PHE A 94 -3.34 2.64 5.72
C PHE A 94 -3.75 3.99 6.30
N ASP A 95 -3.16 4.36 7.43
CA ASP A 95 -3.47 5.66 8.01
C ASP A 95 -2.81 6.79 7.21
N THR A 96 -3.17 8.03 7.54
CA THR A 96 -2.66 9.20 6.82
C THR A 96 -1.17 9.39 6.98
N GLU A 97 -0.57 8.78 8.01
CA GLU A 97 0.86 8.91 8.28
C GLU A 97 1.69 7.82 7.59
N THR A 98 1.05 6.89 6.93
CA THR A 98 1.78 5.81 6.24
C THR A 98 2.57 6.39 5.07
N PRO A 99 3.87 6.12 5.00
CA PRO A 99 4.64 6.57 3.83
C PRO A 99 4.07 6.02 2.54
N ALA A 100 3.94 6.89 1.54
CA ALA A 100 3.40 6.48 0.24
C ALA A 100 4.20 5.34 -0.37
N GLN A 101 5.49 5.25 -0.04
CA GLN A 101 6.35 4.18 -0.54
C GLN A 101 5.85 2.81 -0.12
N LEU A 102 5.34 2.67 1.11
CA LEU A 102 4.79 1.41 1.58
C LEU A 102 3.49 1.09 0.86
N VAL A 103 2.63 2.09 0.72
CA VAL A 103 1.37 1.91 -0.01
C VAL A 103 1.67 1.49 -1.46
N ALA A 104 2.65 2.15 -2.08
CA ALA A 104 3.03 1.84 -3.46
C ALA A 104 3.51 0.39 -3.60
N ALA A 105 4.26 -0.10 -2.62
CA ALA A 105 4.75 -1.48 -2.66
C ALA A 105 3.60 -2.48 -2.59
N VAL A 106 2.62 -2.23 -1.73
CA VAL A 106 1.45 -3.10 -1.61
C VAL A 106 0.62 -3.06 -2.88
N VAL A 107 0.38 -1.86 -3.42
CA VAL A 107 -0.38 -1.70 -4.65
C VAL A 107 0.30 -2.42 -5.82
N ALA A 108 1.62 -2.28 -5.93
CA ALA A 108 2.37 -2.95 -6.99
C ALA A 108 2.18 -4.46 -6.93
N GLU A 109 2.20 -5.02 -5.72
CA GLU A 109 2.02 -6.45 -5.55
C GLU A 109 0.63 -6.90 -5.99
N VAL A 110 -0.39 -6.13 -5.60
CA VAL A 110 -1.77 -6.48 -5.95
C VAL A 110 -1.99 -6.37 -7.46
N ILE A 111 -1.48 -5.32 -8.09
CA ILE A 111 -1.63 -5.17 -9.53
C ILE A 111 -0.92 -6.29 -10.28
N ALA A 112 0.27 -6.68 -9.81
CA ALA A 112 1.01 -7.76 -10.44
C ALA A 112 0.26 -9.08 -10.38
N THR A 113 -0.40 -9.37 -9.26
CA THR A 113 -1.14 -10.61 -9.10
C THR A 113 -2.46 -10.60 -9.84
N SER A 114 -2.99 -9.42 -10.16
CA SER A 114 -4.26 -9.32 -10.87
C SER A 114 -4.09 -9.47 -12.37
N ALA A 115 -2.87 -9.49 -12.88
CA ALA A 115 -2.64 -9.66 -14.31
C ALA A 115 -3.18 -11.00 -14.79
N PRO A 116 -3.79 -11.04 -15.98
CA PRO A 116 -4.33 -12.32 -16.46
C PRO A 116 -3.25 -13.37 -16.60
N VAL A 117 -3.61 -14.60 -16.24
CA VAL A 117 -2.72 -15.73 -16.44
C VAL A 117 -2.69 -16.03 -17.92
N ARG A 118 -1.50 -16.13 -18.45
CA ARG A 118 -1.33 -16.48 -19.86
C ARG A 118 -1.31 -17.97 -20.00
N SER A 119 -2.30 -18.49 -20.62
CA SER A 119 -2.37 -19.93 -20.81
C SER A 119 -2.03 -20.25 -22.25
N HIS A 120 -0.82 -20.50 -22.48
CA HIS A 120 -0.39 -20.90 -23.80
C HIS A 120 1.00 -21.44 -23.80
#